data_c339165fa6a9eae80aac0bb6ba686030
#
_entry.id   c339165fa6a9eae80aac0bb6ba686030
#
_cell.length_a   1.000
_cell.length_b   1.000
_cell.length_c   1.000
_cell.angle_alpha   90.00
_cell.angle_beta   90.00
_cell.angle_gamma   90.00
#
_symmetry.space_group_name_H-M   'P 1'
#
loop_
_entity.id
_entity.type
_entity.pdbx_description
1 polymer ?
#
loop_
_entity_poly.entity_id
_entity_poly.type
_entity_poly.pdbx_seq_one_letter_code
_entity_poly.pdbx_strand_id
1 'polypeptide(L)'
;PRDIGRNRIYSLTLRKGIVDTEARLTVEAWGDGGESALQPDLETRLTVDAERSELPSGVRIEVGGTGLVLPHAEREVLLAVRSDVQLELEPVSAPLLEIAAEPATAGDFGSVDRFRIRKGFYTPDMAPEEVELRFRRKGLAMTYPEDRLTLRLEANPIRLEGDLTFADGNTVCDFGRYVDNELGRLTLPDERELSVEFDAGEDHWLKVEPVEEGSRVWRVVGGWRPNDPTADGRQQSARLVIRSAATGECEVYTVVRRNWGLPVTWFHGVWWCKYNARGRSRNFEDQILVPQDPAAAAGQSVQNYLMSCSPEEFRALWGWAYQGDSGVGMQVVDLEGVPSMEGFTTGSKTHINKLPADALAPDGYELPSMEEFNRVFDATDYVWVMWSGSHKLRNPWEGHADVRRTQTRRNGIAVGSLELNDLLVVAFSSPDFPGYEALTWYGPGAQWNQAGIVHSNHCNNMLFAVHSPAGSGWYITGGMANLYLTQNGAGNNDTRIVRFKKSPVEYIY
;
A
#
# COMPACT_ATOMS: atom_id res chain seq x y z
N PRO A 1 -10.56 -29.24 -61.17
CA PRO A 1 -10.21 -30.30 -62.10
C PRO A 1 -9.56 -29.69 -63.32
N ARG A 2 -8.24 -30.00 -63.53
CA ARG A 2 -7.57 -29.61 -64.76
C ARG A 2 -7.93 -30.66 -65.79
N ASP A 3 -8.34 -30.23 -66.95
CA ASP A 3 -8.66 -31.12 -68.07
C ASP A 3 -7.48 -32.04 -68.43
N ILE A 4 -7.72 -33.32 -68.52
CA ILE A 4 -6.74 -34.31 -68.97
C ILE A 4 -6.52 -34.07 -70.42
N GLY A 5 -5.36 -33.58 -70.82
CA GLY A 5 -5.03 -33.32 -72.23
C GLY A 5 -4.79 -34.57 -73.00
N ARG A 6 -5.19 -34.60 -74.33
CA ARG A 6 -4.84 -35.67 -75.24
C ARG A 6 -3.33 -35.76 -75.45
N ASN A 7 -2.81 -36.95 -75.61
CA ASN A 7 -1.38 -37.27 -75.91
C ASN A 7 -0.42 -36.98 -74.70
N ARG A 8 -0.87 -37.20 -73.46
CA ARG A 8 -0.03 -37.13 -72.26
C ARG A 8 -0.08 -38.46 -71.50
N ILE A 9 1.05 -38.89 -70.98
CA ILE A 9 1.13 -39.98 -70.02
C ILE A 9 1.11 -39.43 -68.64
N TYR A 10 0.16 -39.91 -67.89
CA TYR A 10 0.01 -39.54 -66.48
C TYR A 10 0.45 -40.68 -65.61
N SER A 11 1.49 -40.52 -64.79
CA SER A 11 1.85 -41.53 -63.80
C SER A 11 1.54 -41.00 -62.44
N LEU A 12 0.73 -41.72 -61.67
CA LEU A 12 0.40 -41.40 -60.28
C LEU A 12 1.22 -42.37 -59.42
N THR A 13 2.19 -41.86 -58.72
CA THR A 13 2.94 -42.63 -57.72
C THR A 13 2.36 -42.33 -56.32
N LEU A 14 1.66 -43.33 -55.78
CA LEU A 14 1.20 -43.27 -54.36
C LEU A 14 2.32 -43.91 -53.54
N ARG A 15 2.94 -43.05 -52.68
CA ARG A 15 3.83 -43.55 -51.62
C ARG A 15 3.04 -43.58 -50.33
N LYS A 16 2.83 -44.75 -49.78
CA LYS A 16 2.30 -44.92 -48.45
C LYS A 16 3.47 -44.76 -47.48
N GLY A 17 3.66 -43.56 -46.95
CA GLY A 17 4.44 -43.37 -45.73
C GLY A 17 3.62 -43.91 -44.54
N ILE A 18 4.28 -44.10 -43.39
CA ILE A 18 3.60 -44.56 -42.17
C ILE A 18 2.51 -43.55 -41.75
N VAL A 19 2.54 -42.34 -42.31
CA VAL A 19 1.74 -41.22 -41.87
C VAL A 19 1.31 -40.28 -43.00
N ASP A 20 1.87 -40.38 -44.19
CA ASP A 20 1.52 -39.48 -45.29
C ASP A 20 1.01 -40.23 -46.50
N THR A 21 -0.10 -39.73 -47.00
CA THR A 21 -0.52 -40.04 -48.33
C THR A 21 -0.21 -38.82 -49.21
N GLU A 22 1.05 -38.65 -49.57
CA GLU A 22 1.36 -37.75 -50.68
C GLU A 22 1.01 -38.46 -52.00
N ALA A 23 0.00 -37.94 -52.65
CA ALA A 23 -0.24 -38.32 -54.03
C ALA A 23 0.51 -37.33 -54.93
N ARG A 24 1.64 -37.75 -55.46
CA ARG A 24 2.37 -36.97 -56.47
C ARG A 24 1.89 -37.35 -57.85
N LEU A 25 1.19 -36.43 -58.52
CA LEU A 25 0.85 -36.62 -59.95
C LEU A 25 1.94 -35.98 -60.78
N THR A 26 2.78 -36.80 -61.37
CA THR A 26 3.72 -36.33 -62.39
C THR A 26 3.04 -36.44 -63.77
N VAL A 27 2.84 -35.27 -64.38
CA VAL A 27 2.32 -35.22 -65.75
C VAL A 27 3.52 -35.07 -66.70
N GLU A 28 3.95 -36.16 -67.29
CA GLU A 28 4.93 -36.15 -68.38
C GLU A 28 4.22 -35.80 -69.66
N ALA A 29 4.43 -34.63 -70.21
CA ALA A 29 4.08 -34.31 -71.59
C ALA A 29 5.26 -34.68 -72.50
N TRP A 30 5.01 -34.99 -73.77
CA TRP A 30 6.06 -34.94 -74.78
C TRP A 30 6.55 -33.46 -74.88
N GLY A 31 7.52 -33.15 -74.07
CA GLY A 31 8.07 -31.82 -73.89
C GLY A 31 7.31 -31.03 -72.86
N ASP A 32 7.90 -30.77 -71.69
CA ASP A 32 7.48 -29.86 -70.56
C ASP A 32 6.18 -30.22 -69.79
N GLY A 33 6.21 -31.20 -68.98
CA GLY A 33 5.20 -31.48 -68.00
C GLY A 33 5.65 -31.00 -66.64
N GLY A 34 5.08 -29.89 -66.13
CA GLY A 34 5.35 -29.42 -64.75
C GLY A 34 4.88 -30.40 -63.67
N GLU A 35 5.66 -30.58 -62.62
CA GLU A 35 5.22 -31.31 -61.41
C GLU A 35 4.16 -30.49 -60.67
N SER A 36 3.06 -31.12 -60.35
CA SER A 36 2.08 -30.58 -59.45
C SER A 36 1.95 -31.52 -58.27
N ALA A 37 2.33 -31.09 -57.07
CA ALA A 37 2.03 -31.81 -55.87
C ALA A 37 0.55 -31.62 -55.55
N LEU A 38 -0.20 -32.69 -55.56
CA LEU A 38 -1.57 -32.71 -54.99
C LEU A 38 -1.42 -33.12 -53.53
N GLN A 39 -1.77 -32.22 -52.65
CA GLN A 39 -1.95 -32.60 -51.27
C GLN A 39 -3.36 -33.18 -51.12
N PRO A 40 -3.50 -34.42 -50.62
CA PRO A 40 -4.81 -34.89 -50.20
C PRO A 40 -5.35 -33.97 -49.09
N ASP A 41 -6.65 -33.72 -49.08
CA ASP A 41 -7.31 -33.16 -47.94
C ASP A 41 -7.02 -34.07 -46.75
N LEU A 42 -6.24 -33.57 -45.79
CA LEU A 42 -5.96 -34.30 -44.56
C LEU A 42 -7.26 -34.35 -43.76
N GLU A 43 -7.91 -35.52 -43.76
CA GLU A 43 -9.15 -35.72 -42.99
C GLU A 43 -8.95 -35.63 -41.48
N THR A 44 -7.71 -35.61 -40.99
CA THR A 44 -7.38 -35.61 -39.57
C THR A 44 -6.96 -34.22 -39.09
N ARG A 45 -7.90 -33.49 -38.50
CA ARG A 45 -7.59 -32.36 -37.66
C ARG A 45 -6.80 -32.84 -36.44
N LEU A 46 -5.86 -32.01 -35.98
CA LEU A 46 -5.22 -32.24 -34.70
C LEU A 46 -6.28 -32.21 -33.59
N THR A 47 -6.25 -33.22 -32.74
CA THR A 47 -7.14 -33.33 -31.60
C THR A 47 -6.39 -33.73 -30.34
N VAL A 48 -6.87 -33.29 -29.22
CA VAL A 48 -6.35 -33.73 -27.92
C VAL A 48 -6.72 -35.19 -27.70
N ASP A 49 -5.72 -36.02 -27.43
CA ASP A 49 -5.92 -37.40 -26.99
C ASP A 49 -6.16 -37.44 -25.48
N ALA A 50 -7.42 -37.51 -25.09
CA ALA A 50 -7.85 -37.50 -23.69
C ALA A 50 -7.34 -38.69 -22.88
N GLU A 51 -7.18 -39.86 -23.53
CA GLU A 51 -6.74 -41.06 -22.82
C GLU A 51 -5.23 -41.08 -22.52
N ARG A 52 -4.47 -40.35 -23.31
CA ARG A 52 -2.99 -40.29 -23.19
C ARG A 52 -2.51 -38.97 -22.61
N SER A 53 -3.40 -38.00 -22.39
CA SER A 53 -3.12 -36.76 -21.69
C SER A 53 -3.27 -36.97 -20.19
N GLU A 54 -2.41 -36.26 -19.40
CA GLU A 54 -2.54 -36.19 -17.96
C GLU A 54 -3.12 -34.83 -17.62
N LEU A 55 -4.43 -34.81 -17.35
CA LEU A 55 -5.19 -33.59 -17.09
C LEU A 55 -5.55 -33.52 -15.60
N PRO A 56 -4.96 -32.62 -14.82
CA PRO A 56 -5.30 -32.43 -13.43
C PRO A 56 -6.71 -31.85 -13.27
N SER A 57 -7.22 -31.88 -12.04
CA SER A 57 -8.53 -31.31 -11.68
C SER A 57 -8.70 -29.89 -12.20
N GLY A 58 -9.88 -29.59 -12.74
CA GLY A 58 -10.26 -28.28 -13.28
C GLY A 58 -9.81 -28.05 -14.75
N VAL A 59 -8.90 -28.84 -15.28
CA VAL A 59 -8.54 -28.77 -16.72
C VAL A 59 -9.60 -29.49 -17.54
N ARG A 60 -10.07 -28.84 -18.60
CA ARG A 60 -11.11 -29.38 -19.46
C ARG A 60 -10.67 -29.36 -20.94
N ILE A 61 -11.06 -30.41 -21.68
CA ILE A 61 -10.90 -30.42 -23.13
C ILE A 61 -12.09 -29.65 -23.74
N GLU A 62 -11.82 -28.79 -24.69
CA GLU A 62 -12.87 -28.10 -25.45
C GLU A 62 -13.66 -29.09 -26.33
N VAL A 63 -14.90 -28.71 -26.62
CA VAL A 63 -15.79 -29.52 -27.47
C VAL A 63 -15.13 -29.72 -28.84
N GLY A 64 -15.02 -30.99 -29.27
CA GLY A 64 -14.33 -31.36 -30.51
C GLY A 64 -12.81 -31.59 -30.36
N GLY A 65 -12.26 -31.51 -29.15
CA GLY A 65 -10.85 -31.82 -28.91
C GLY A 65 -9.89 -30.76 -29.45
N THR A 66 -10.36 -29.56 -29.74
CA THR A 66 -9.59 -28.50 -30.42
C THR A 66 -8.77 -27.63 -29.48
N GLY A 67 -8.83 -27.89 -28.17
CA GLY A 67 -8.07 -27.12 -27.21
C GLY A 67 -8.31 -27.55 -25.76
N LEU A 68 -7.68 -26.86 -24.87
CA LEU A 68 -7.78 -27.01 -23.42
C LEU A 68 -8.24 -25.72 -22.76
N VAL A 69 -9.05 -25.87 -21.73
CA VAL A 69 -9.37 -24.79 -20.79
C VAL A 69 -8.61 -25.05 -19.49
N LEU A 70 -7.75 -24.12 -19.12
CA LEU A 70 -6.95 -24.19 -17.91
C LEU A 70 -7.49 -23.18 -16.89
N PRO A 71 -7.77 -23.62 -15.65
CA PRO A 71 -8.24 -22.73 -14.59
C PRO A 71 -7.16 -21.70 -14.20
N HIS A 72 -7.55 -20.66 -13.44
CA HIS A 72 -6.63 -19.64 -12.90
C HIS A 72 -5.50 -20.21 -12.03
N ALA A 73 -5.74 -21.32 -11.35
CA ALA A 73 -4.75 -21.98 -10.50
C ALA A 73 -3.54 -22.47 -11.28
N GLU A 74 -2.41 -22.56 -10.60
CA GLU A 74 -1.21 -23.18 -11.18
C GLU A 74 -1.50 -24.64 -11.58
N ARG A 75 -1.09 -25.01 -12.80
CA ARG A 75 -1.30 -26.36 -13.33
C ARG A 75 -0.13 -26.80 -14.18
N GLU A 76 0.22 -28.05 -14.02
CA GLU A 76 1.08 -28.78 -14.96
C GLU A 76 0.25 -29.84 -15.68
N VAL A 77 0.24 -29.79 -17.01
CA VAL A 77 -0.54 -30.65 -17.89
C VAL A 77 0.41 -31.37 -18.82
N LEU A 78 0.22 -32.65 -18.97
CA LEU A 78 0.83 -33.38 -20.08
C LEU A 78 -0.21 -33.56 -21.19
N LEU A 79 -0.12 -32.71 -22.21
CA LEU A 79 -1.00 -32.71 -23.36
C LEU A 79 -0.51 -33.74 -24.37
N ALA A 80 -1.33 -34.74 -24.72
CA ALA A 80 -1.11 -35.62 -25.81
C ALA A 80 -1.92 -35.19 -27.04
N VAL A 81 -1.26 -35.04 -28.18
CA VAL A 81 -1.88 -34.66 -29.46
C VAL A 81 -1.76 -35.79 -30.45
N ARG A 82 -2.89 -36.16 -31.03
CA ARG A 82 -2.94 -37.20 -32.04
C ARG A 82 -2.75 -36.58 -33.42
N SER A 83 -1.80 -37.14 -34.17
CA SER A 83 -1.44 -36.71 -35.52
C SER A 83 -0.98 -37.90 -36.36
N ASP A 84 -1.03 -37.76 -37.67
CA ASP A 84 -0.51 -38.74 -38.60
C ASP A 84 1.02 -38.70 -38.71
N VAL A 85 1.63 -37.58 -38.35
CA VAL A 85 3.07 -37.31 -38.41
C VAL A 85 3.53 -36.65 -37.12
N GLN A 86 4.79 -36.84 -36.79
CA GLN A 86 5.40 -36.13 -35.65
C GLN A 86 5.23 -34.62 -35.81
N LEU A 87 4.83 -33.96 -34.69
CA LEU A 87 4.59 -32.52 -34.63
C LEU A 87 5.80 -31.79 -34.06
N GLU A 88 6.04 -30.60 -34.59
CA GLU A 88 6.95 -29.61 -34.03
C GLU A 88 6.11 -28.41 -33.60
N LEU A 89 6.16 -28.04 -32.32
CA LEU A 89 5.48 -26.86 -31.81
C LEU A 89 6.25 -25.60 -32.26
N GLU A 90 5.54 -24.65 -32.83
CA GLU A 90 6.10 -23.30 -33.08
C GLU A 90 6.33 -22.56 -31.75
N PRO A 91 7.32 -21.63 -31.68
CA PRO A 91 7.57 -20.89 -30.48
C PRO A 91 6.34 -20.15 -29.99
N VAL A 92 5.97 -20.35 -28.71
CA VAL A 92 4.85 -19.68 -28.04
C VAL A 92 5.43 -18.75 -27.01
N SER A 93 4.91 -17.54 -26.97
CA SER A 93 5.25 -16.55 -25.95
C SER A 93 3.97 -16.08 -25.29
N ALA A 94 3.76 -16.50 -24.05
CA ALA A 94 2.67 -16.02 -23.22
C ALA A 94 3.17 -15.88 -21.76
N PRO A 95 2.72 -14.87 -21.02
CA PRO A 95 3.08 -14.72 -19.62
C PRO A 95 2.69 -15.96 -18.80
N LEU A 96 3.53 -16.36 -17.87
CA LEU A 96 3.28 -17.48 -16.96
C LEU A 96 2.95 -18.81 -17.66
N LEU A 97 3.38 -19.01 -18.91
CA LEU A 97 3.16 -20.22 -19.68
C LEU A 97 4.49 -20.74 -20.21
N GLU A 98 4.84 -21.95 -19.83
CA GLU A 98 6.00 -22.69 -20.36
C GLU A 98 5.51 -23.97 -21.04
N ILE A 99 5.99 -24.21 -22.26
CA ILE A 99 5.62 -25.42 -23.03
C ILE A 99 6.90 -26.09 -23.55
N ALA A 100 7.03 -27.36 -23.23
CA ALA A 100 8.14 -28.20 -23.68
C ALA A 100 7.63 -29.47 -24.37
N ALA A 101 8.23 -29.84 -25.51
CA ALA A 101 7.94 -31.11 -26.15
C ALA A 101 8.60 -32.27 -25.35
N GLU A 102 7.84 -33.31 -25.11
CA GLU A 102 8.33 -34.58 -24.54
C GLU A 102 8.77 -35.56 -25.65
N PRO A 103 9.64 -36.50 -25.35
CA PRO A 103 10.02 -37.52 -26.34
C PRO A 103 8.80 -38.27 -26.86
N ALA A 104 8.66 -38.34 -28.19
CA ALA A 104 7.55 -39.02 -28.83
C ALA A 104 7.60 -40.54 -28.53
N THR A 105 6.45 -41.10 -28.15
CA THR A 105 6.26 -42.56 -28.06
C THR A 105 5.68 -43.05 -29.36
N ALA A 106 6.44 -43.91 -30.07
CA ALA A 106 5.92 -44.53 -31.27
C ALA A 106 4.76 -45.46 -30.95
N GLY A 107 3.58 -45.17 -31.49
CA GLY A 107 2.43 -46.06 -31.47
C GLY A 107 2.38 -46.89 -32.78
N ASP A 108 1.65 -48.01 -32.78
CA ASP A 108 1.56 -48.93 -33.92
C ASP A 108 0.94 -48.29 -35.19
N PHE A 109 0.18 -47.20 -35.02
CA PHE A 109 -0.42 -46.44 -36.14
C PHE A 109 -0.52 -44.94 -35.75
N GLY A 110 0.31 -44.11 -36.36
CA GLY A 110 0.35 -42.68 -36.11
C GLY A 110 1.31 -42.29 -34.96
N SER A 111 1.61 -41.00 -34.84
CA SER A 111 2.39 -40.46 -33.73
C SER A 111 1.48 -39.82 -32.71
N VAL A 112 1.81 -39.99 -31.45
CA VAL A 112 1.22 -39.22 -30.38
C VAL A 112 2.32 -38.37 -29.77
N ASP A 113 2.28 -37.10 -30.06
CA ASP A 113 3.23 -36.15 -29.53
C ASP A 113 2.72 -35.62 -28.18
N ARG A 114 3.63 -35.46 -27.23
CA ARG A 114 3.35 -35.02 -25.90
C ARG A 114 4.04 -33.69 -25.63
N PHE A 115 3.28 -32.78 -25.00
CA PHE A 115 3.75 -31.46 -24.63
C PHE A 115 3.46 -31.22 -23.17
N ARG A 116 4.49 -30.93 -22.40
CA ARG A 116 4.38 -30.54 -21.01
C ARG A 116 4.07 -29.04 -20.97
N ILE A 117 2.94 -28.68 -20.41
CA ILE A 117 2.45 -27.32 -20.29
C ILE A 117 2.47 -26.98 -18.81
N ARG A 118 3.25 -25.97 -18.41
CA ARG A 118 3.26 -25.40 -17.09
C ARG A 118 2.64 -24.01 -17.15
N LYS A 119 1.50 -23.87 -16.50
CA LYS A 119 0.80 -22.60 -16.36
C LYS A 119 0.95 -22.12 -14.94
N GLY A 120 1.50 -20.90 -14.76
CA GLY A 120 1.59 -20.23 -13.47
C GLY A 120 0.22 -19.78 -12.93
N PHE A 121 0.20 -19.31 -11.71
CA PHE A 121 -1.00 -18.83 -11.06
C PHE A 121 -1.46 -17.49 -11.64
N TYR A 122 -2.73 -17.39 -12.05
CA TYR A 122 -3.34 -16.12 -12.46
C TYR A 122 -3.92 -15.41 -11.26
N THR A 123 -3.36 -14.24 -10.94
CA THR A 123 -3.84 -13.38 -9.87
C THR A 123 -5.16 -12.69 -10.26
N PRO A 124 -5.93 -12.17 -9.29
CA PRO A 124 -7.23 -11.53 -9.55
C PRO A 124 -7.21 -10.40 -10.58
N ASP A 125 -6.07 -9.72 -10.74
CA ASP A 125 -5.94 -8.59 -11.68
C ASP A 125 -5.62 -9.02 -13.12
N MET A 126 -5.36 -10.32 -13.35
CA MET A 126 -5.02 -10.82 -14.67
C MET A 126 -6.27 -11.13 -15.49
N ALA A 127 -6.27 -10.64 -16.73
CA ALA A 127 -7.32 -10.95 -17.70
C ALA A 127 -7.22 -12.41 -18.20
N PRO A 128 -8.34 -13.02 -18.61
CA PRO A 128 -8.28 -14.31 -19.32
C PRO A 128 -7.55 -14.14 -20.64
N GLU A 129 -6.88 -15.19 -21.07
CA GLU A 129 -6.08 -15.19 -22.30
C GLU A 129 -6.37 -16.40 -23.15
N GLU A 130 -6.34 -16.24 -24.48
CA GLU A 130 -6.36 -17.34 -25.44
C GLU A 130 -5.01 -17.43 -26.14
N VAL A 131 -4.36 -18.57 -26.00
CA VAL A 131 -3.05 -18.85 -26.59
C VAL A 131 -3.21 -19.92 -27.67
N GLU A 132 -2.81 -19.60 -28.89
CA GLU A 132 -2.85 -20.53 -30.00
C GLU A 132 -1.54 -21.32 -30.06
N LEU A 133 -1.62 -22.65 -29.96
CA LEU A 133 -0.54 -23.58 -30.19
C LEU A 133 -0.53 -23.97 -31.68
N ARG A 134 0.46 -23.50 -32.41
CA ARG A 134 0.64 -23.84 -33.84
C ARG A 134 1.65 -24.94 -33.97
N PHE A 135 1.31 -25.90 -34.81
CA PHE A 135 2.16 -27.06 -35.05
C PHE A 135 2.58 -27.13 -36.52
N ARG A 136 3.78 -27.61 -36.70
CA ARG A 136 4.32 -27.98 -37.99
C ARG A 136 4.45 -29.51 -38.07
N ARG A 137 3.97 -30.11 -39.13
CA ARG A 137 4.15 -31.55 -39.36
C ARG A 137 5.55 -31.80 -39.87
N LYS A 138 6.31 -32.66 -39.21
CA LYS A 138 7.70 -32.96 -39.54
C LYS A 138 7.80 -33.66 -40.88
N GLY A 139 8.65 -33.13 -41.75
CA GLY A 139 8.85 -33.68 -43.11
C GLY A 139 7.91 -33.14 -44.17
N LEU A 140 6.93 -32.30 -43.81
CA LEU A 140 6.09 -31.58 -44.77
C LEU A 140 6.62 -30.19 -45.05
N ALA A 141 6.60 -29.77 -46.31
CA ALA A 141 7.07 -28.45 -46.71
C ALA A 141 6.05 -27.34 -46.44
N MET A 142 4.80 -27.70 -46.22
CA MET A 142 3.69 -26.77 -46.00
C MET A 142 3.22 -26.79 -44.56
N THR A 143 2.79 -25.63 -44.06
CA THR A 143 2.04 -25.48 -42.80
C THR A 143 0.56 -25.42 -43.09
N TYR A 144 -0.23 -26.06 -42.26
CA TYR A 144 -1.70 -26.07 -42.38
C TYR A 144 -2.31 -25.16 -41.33
N PRO A 145 -3.20 -24.23 -41.71
CA PRO A 145 -3.83 -23.33 -40.74
C PRO A 145 -4.65 -24.05 -39.66
N GLU A 146 -5.14 -25.24 -39.95
CA GLU A 146 -5.89 -26.11 -39.05
C GLU A 146 -5.01 -26.86 -38.03
N ASP A 147 -3.69 -26.92 -38.25
CA ASP A 147 -2.76 -27.57 -37.32
C ASP A 147 -2.48 -26.69 -36.10
N ARG A 148 -3.55 -26.44 -35.35
CA ARG A 148 -3.53 -25.61 -34.16
C ARG A 148 -4.46 -26.14 -33.07
N LEU A 149 -4.10 -25.90 -31.83
CA LEU A 149 -4.94 -26.08 -30.65
C LEU A 149 -5.01 -24.77 -29.87
N THR A 150 -6.09 -24.53 -29.18
CA THR A 150 -6.27 -23.34 -28.37
C THR A 150 -6.12 -23.68 -26.90
N LEU A 151 -5.28 -22.92 -26.17
CA LEU A 151 -5.27 -22.92 -24.73
C LEU A 151 -6.07 -21.71 -24.27
N ARG A 152 -7.17 -21.95 -23.57
CA ARG A 152 -7.95 -20.89 -22.93
C ARG A 152 -7.57 -20.84 -21.46
N LEU A 153 -6.92 -19.76 -21.04
CA LEU A 153 -6.47 -19.52 -19.69
C LEU A 153 -7.55 -18.69 -18.97
N GLU A 154 -8.20 -19.27 -17.98
CA GLU A 154 -9.29 -18.61 -17.27
C GLU A 154 -8.74 -17.59 -16.28
N ALA A 155 -9.42 -16.43 -16.17
CA ALA A 155 -9.12 -15.43 -15.17
C ALA A 155 -9.43 -15.97 -13.76
N ASN A 156 -8.76 -15.39 -12.75
CA ASN A 156 -9.12 -15.64 -11.37
C ASN A 156 -10.54 -15.08 -11.12
N PRO A 157 -11.44 -15.88 -10.56
CA PRO A 157 -12.82 -15.43 -10.33
C PRO A 157 -12.97 -14.48 -9.14
N ILE A 158 -11.94 -14.31 -8.29
CA ILE A 158 -11.92 -13.33 -7.20
C ILE A 158 -11.79 -11.94 -7.83
N ARG A 159 -12.55 -10.97 -7.33
CA ARG A 159 -12.45 -9.57 -7.73
C ARG A 159 -11.91 -8.75 -6.58
N LEU A 160 -11.03 -7.81 -6.91
CA LEU A 160 -10.43 -6.86 -5.98
C LEU A 160 -10.93 -5.45 -6.25
N GLU A 161 -11.08 -4.67 -5.19
CA GLU A 161 -11.35 -3.23 -5.23
C GLU A 161 -10.51 -2.55 -4.14
N GLY A 162 -10.11 -1.30 -4.38
CA GLY A 162 -9.30 -0.51 -3.44
C GLY A 162 -7.80 -0.60 -3.72
N ASP A 163 -6.99 -0.50 -2.67
CA ASP A 163 -5.53 -0.40 -2.77
C ASP A 163 -4.80 -1.77 -2.76
N LEU A 164 -5.54 -2.86 -2.55
CA LEU A 164 -4.99 -4.21 -2.65
C LEU A 164 -4.79 -4.60 -4.12
N THR A 165 -3.56 -4.93 -4.49
CA THR A 165 -3.21 -5.35 -5.85
C THR A 165 -2.31 -6.57 -5.83
N PHE A 166 -2.59 -7.53 -6.71
CA PHE A 166 -1.81 -8.76 -6.90
C PHE A 166 -1.63 -8.97 -8.40
N ALA A 167 -0.55 -8.45 -8.97
CA ALA A 167 -0.35 -8.40 -10.41
C ALA A 167 0.66 -9.46 -10.90
N ASP A 168 0.53 -9.86 -12.16
CA ASP A 168 1.50 -10.68 -12.91
C ASP A 168 1.89 -11.99 -12.21
N GLY A 169 0.94 -12.64 -11.55
CA GLY A 169 1.17 -13.88 -10.81
C GLY A 169 1.85 -13.70 -9.45
N ASN A 170 2.10 -12.47 -9.03
CA ASN A 170 2.64 -12.19 -7.70
C ASN A 170 1.51 -12.12 -6.66
N THR A 171 1.55 -13.01 -5.70
CA THR A 171 0.56 -13.08 -4.60
C THR A 171 0.93 -12.20 -3.39
N VAL A 172 1.87 -11.26 -3.54
CA VAL A 172 2.30 -10.34 -2.48
C VAL A 172 1.90 -8.92 -2.85
N CYS A 173 1.11 -8.29 -1.99
CA CYS A 173 0.84 -6.85 -2.00
C CYS A 173 1.69 -6.20 -0.91
N ASP A 174 2.79 -5.55 -1.28
CA ASP A 174 3.63 -4.77 -0.37
C ASP A 174 3.35 -3.28 -0.57
N PHE A 175 2.72 -2.66 0.41
CA PHE A 175 2.46 -1.22 0.40
C PHE A 175 3.74 -0.37 0.53
N GLY A 176 4.83 -0.94 1.04
CA GLY A 176 6.10 -0.22 1.27
C GLY A 176 6.00 0.92 2.30
N ARG A 177 4.83 1.20 2.84
CA ARG A 177 4.51 2.30 3.76
C ARG A 177 3.57 1.85 4.87
N TYR A 178 3.28 2.74 5.81
CA TYR A 178 2.23 2.52 6.79
C TYR A 178 0.84 2.65 6.15
N VAL A 179 -0.04 1.71 6.46
CA VAL A 179 -1.46 1.71 6.05
C VAL A 179 -2.33 1.20 7.19
N ASP A 180 -3.54 1.75 7.32
CA ASP A 180 -4.60 1.30 8.23
C ASP A 180 -5.99 1.51 7.60
N ASN A 181 -7.06 1.21 8.34
CA ASN A 181 -8.44 1.25 7.88
C ASN A 181 -8.70 0.31 6.69
N GLU A 182 -9.68 0.59 5.86
CA GLU A 182 -10.03 -0.25 4.72
C GLU A 182 -8.94 -0.18 3.64
N LEU A 183 -8.26 -1.30 3.41
CA LEU A 183 -7.21 -1.45 2.39
C LEU A 183 -7.79 -1.88 1.05
N GLY A 184 -8.95 -2.51 1.06
CA GLY A 184 -9.65 -2.97 -0.12
C GLY A 184 -10.73 -3.98 0.20
N ARG A 185 -11.37 -4.45 -0.87
CA ARG A 185 -12.44 -5.45 -0.80
C ARG A 185 -12.16 -6.62 -1.71
N LEU A 186 -12.56 -7.80 -1.25
CA LEU A 186 -12.54 -9.02 -2.06
C LEU A 186 -13.97 -9.49 -2.29
N THR A 187 -14.34 -9.77 -3.53
CA THR A 187 -15.56 -10.47 -3.87
C THR A 187 -15.23 -11.92 -4.19
N LEU A 188 -15.75 -12.85 -3.41
CA LEU A 188 -15.55 -14.28 -3.61
C LEU A 188 -16.60 -14.85 -4.57
N PRO A 189 -16.22 -15.80 -5.46
CA PRO A 189 -17.13 -16.30 -6.51
C PRO A 189 -18.24 -17.23 -5.98
N ASP A 190 -17.98 -17.90 -4.89
CA ASP A 190 -18.82 -18.92 -4.27
C ASP A 190 -18.69 -18.91 -2.74
N GLU A 191 -19.19 -19.97 -2.08
CA GLU A 191 -19.06 -20.14 -0.63
C GLU A 191 -17.63 -20.56 -0.25
N ARG A 192 -16.71 -19.64 -0.34
CA ARG A 192 -15.34 -19.78 0.17
C ARG A 192 -15.21 -19.10 1.51
N GLU A 193 -14.35 -19.65 2.34
CA GLU A 193 -13.97 -19.04 3.61
C GLU A 193 -12.73 -18.16 3.40
N LEU A 194 -12.81 -16.93 3.89
CA LEU A 194 -11.68 -16.01 3.97
C LEU A 194 -11.26 -15.85 5.42
N SER A 195 -9.99 -16.07 5.68
CA SER A 195 -9.38 -15.90 7.00
C SER A 195 -8.06 -15.14 6.89
N VAL A 196 -7.58 -14.65 8.03
CA VAL A 196 -6.25 -14.04 8.13
C VAL A 196 -5.37 -14.91 9.01
N GLU A 197 -4.17 -15.20 8.53
CA GLU A 197 -3.14 -15.91 9.27
C GLU A 197 -1.91 -15.03 9.46
N PHE A 198 -1.25 -15.17 10.59
CA PHE A 198 -0.02 -14.45 10.95
C PHE A 198 1.09 -15.44 11.26
N ASP A 199 2.32 -14.98 11.11
CA ASP A 199 3.47 -15.72 11.60
C ASP A 199 3.51 -15.70 13.14
N ALA A 200 4.17 -16.68 13.73
CA ALA A 200 4.27 -16.77 15.18
C ALA A 200 4.94 -15.52 15.77
N GLY A 201 4.23 -14.85 16.66
CA GLY A 201 4.69 -13.61 17.30
C GLY A 201 4.40 -12.33 16.54
N GLU A 202 3.76 -12.40 15.37
CA GLU A 202 3.29 -11.20 14.68
C GLU A 202 1.98 -10.70 15.30
N ASP A 203 1.82 -9.39 15.34
CA ASP A 203 0.61 -8.73 15.81
C ASP A 203 -0.56 -8.94 14.83
N HIS A 204 -1.78 -9.00 15.37
CA HIS A 204 -3.01 -9.17 14.56
C HIS A 204 -3.45 -7.82 13.96
N TRP A 205 -2.61 -7.24 13.14
CA TRP A 205 -2.79 -5.91 12.57
C TRP A 205 -3.76 -5.84 11.37
N LEU A 206 -4.13 -6.99 10.82
CA LEU A 206 -5.05 -7.11 9.68
C LEU A 206 -6.25 -7.95 10.08
N LYS A 207 -7.45 -7.54 9.70
CA LYS A 207 -8.66 -8.34 9.82
C LYS A 207 -9.44 -8.37 8.52
N VAL A 208 -10.30 -9.37 8.38
CA VAL A 208 -11.29 -9.44 7.31
C VAL A 208 -12.67 -9.56 7.93
N GLU A 209 -13.64 -8.92 7.32
CA GLU A 209 -15.02 -8.97 7.75
C GLU A 209 -15.96 -8.87 6.54
N PRO A 210 -17.08 -9.59 6.51
CA PRO A 210 -18.05 -9.43 5.43
C PRO A 210 -18.68 -8.03 5.50
N VAL A 211 -18.98 -7.43 4.35
CA VAL A 211 -19.65 -6.12 4.28
C VAL A 211 -21.02 -6.17 4.95
N GLU A 212 -21.72 -7.28 4.75
CA GLU A 212 -23.02 -7.61 5.37
C GLU A 212 -23.05 -9.10 5.70
N GLU A 213 -23.86 -9.52 6.65
CA GLU A 213 -24.03 -10.93 7.00
C GLU A 213 -24.45 -11.75 5.77
N GLY A 214 -23.72 -12.80 5.46
CA GLY A 214 -23.93 -13.64 4.27
C GLY A 214 -23.45 -13.05 2.96
N SER A 215 -22.80 -11.88 2.99
CA SER A 215 -22.19 -11.26 1.80
C SER A 215 -21.00 -12.07 1.30
N ARG A 216 -20.82 -12.10 -0.03
CA ARG A 216 -19.59 -12.58 -0.66
C ARG A 216 -18.51 -11.52 -0.78
N VAL A 217 -18.85 -10.28 -0.42
CA VAL A 217 -17.92 -9.14 -0.42
C VAL A 217 -17.35 -8.98 0.97
N TRP A 218 -16.04 -9.01 1.05
CA TRP A 218 -15.27 -8.92 2.28
C TRP A 218 -14.42 -7.65 2.27
N ARG A 219 -14.40 -6.94 3.38
CA ARG A 219 -13.48 -5.84 3.63
C ARG A 219 -12.18 -6.38 4.24
N VAL A 220 -11.07 -5.84 3.80
CA VAL A 220 -9.75 -6.05 4.41
C VAL A 220 -9.39 -4.78 5.14
N VAL A 221 -9.24 -4.85 6.46
CA VAL A 221 -9.08 -3.69 7.32
C VAL A 221 -7.77 -3.80 8.09
N GLY A 222 -6.88 -2.83 7.86
CA GLY A 222 -5.64 -2.66 8.61
C GLY A 222 -5.90 -2.01 9.96
N GLY A 223 -5.25 -2.53 11.00
CA GLY A 223 -5.37 -2.04 12.36
C GLY A 223 -4.18 -1.21 12.80
N TRP A 224 -4.36 -0.55 13.93
CA TRP A 224 -3.36 0.24 14.62
C TRP A 224 -3.34 -0.08 16.12
N ARG A 225 -2.16 -0.04 16.72
CA ARG A 225 -1.96 -0.21 18.16
C ARG A 225 -1.35 1.05 18.76
N PRO A 226 -2.04 1.70 19.71
CA PRO A 226 -1.47 2.84 20.41
C PRO A 226 -0.18 2.47 21.14
N ASN A 227 0.86 3.28 20.96
CA ASN A 227 2.16 3.09 21.61
C ASN A 227 2.75 1.68 21.41
N ASP A 228 2.62 1.13 20.20
CA ASP A 228 3.20 -0.17 19.84
C ASP A 228 4.73 -0.12 19.97
N PRO A 229 5.33 -0.91 20.88
CA PRO A 229 6.77 -0.89 21.11
C PRO A 229 7.58 -1.41 19.91
N THR A 230 6.94 -1.98 18.90
CA THR A 230 7.58 -2.50 17.67
C THR A 230 7.40 -1.56 16.47
N ALA A 231 6.82 -0.37 16.67
CA ALA A 231 6.53 0.57 15.59
C ALA A 231 7.77 1.42 15.22
N ASP A 232 8.79 0.77 14.69
CA ASP A 232 10.08 1.35 14.27
C ASP A 232 10.29 1.35 12.74
N GLY A 233 9.25 1.02 11.98
CA GLY A 233 9.31 0.87 10.53
C GLY A 233 9.58 -0.57 10.08
N ARG A 234 9.58 -1.52 11.00
CA ARG A 234 9.71 -2.93 10.64
C ARG A 234 8.65 -3.37 9.65
N GLN A 235 8.96 -4.38 8.88
CA GLN A 235 7.98 -5.02 8.02
C GLN A 235 7.00 -5.85 8.88
N GLN A 236 5.70 -5.68 8.59
CA GLN A 236 4.63 -6.55 9.09
C GLN A 236 3.98 -7.26 7.91
N SER A 237 3.72 -8.55 8.06
CA SER A 237 3.05 -9.37 7.06
C SER A 237 1.86 -10.11 7.62
N ALA A 238 0.84 -10.31 6.78
CA ALA A 238 -0.34 -11.11 7.08
C ALA A 238 -0.74 -11.89 5.82
N ARG A 239 -1.27 -13.09 5.98
CA ARG A 239 -1.74 -13.91 4.87
C ARG A 239 -3.27 -13.92 4.85
N LEU A 240 -3.84 -13.54 3.71
CA LEU A 240 -5.23 -13.76 3.39
C LEU A 240 -5.36 -15.19 2.82
N VAL A 241 -6.07 -16.04 3.52
CA VAL A 241 -6.23 -17.46 3.15
C VAL A 241 -7.67 -17.67 2.71
N ILE A 242 -7.83 -18.00 1.44
CA ILE A 242 -9.13 -18.25 0.81
C ILE A 242 -9.24 -19.76 0.55
N ARG A 243 -10.19 -20.40 1.21
CA ARG A 243 -10.35 -21.84 1.16
C ARG A 243 -11.71 -22.23 0.57
N SER A 244 -11.72 -23.10 -0.41
CA SER A 244 -12.92 -23.69 -0.95
C SER A 244 -13.35 -24.90 -0.11
N ALA A 245 -14.52 -24.85 0.49
CA ALA A 245 -15.10 -26.00 1.20
C ALA A 245 -15.41 -27.18 0.27
N ALA A 246 -15.72 -26.89 -1.00
CA ALA A 246 -16.12 -27.91 -1.98
C ALA A 246 -14.94 -28.72 -2.53
N THR A 247 -13.81 -28.07 -2.81
CA THR A 247 -12.64 -28.69 -3.43
C THR A 247 -11.47 -28.89 -2.49
N GLY A 248 -11.44 -28.21 -1.36
CA GLY A 248 -10.32 -28.16 -0.42
C GLY A 248 -9.13 -27.31 -0.96
N GLU A 249 -9.27 -26.70 -2.14
CA GLU A 249 -8.25 -25.82 -2.70
C GLU A 249 -8.10 -24.57 -1.83
N CYS A 250 -6.86 -24.09 -1.72
CA CYS A 250 -6.49 -22.96 -0.89
C CYS A 250 -5.66 -21.98 -1.72
N GLU A 251 -6.07 -20.72 -1.71
CA GLU A 251 -5.33 -19.61 -2.28
C GLU A 251 -4.81 -18.74 -1.14
N VAL A 252 -3.55 -18.32 -1.23
CA VAL A 252 -2.88 -17.52 -0.20
C VAL A 252 -2.31 -16.26 -0.81
N TYR A 253 -2.68 -15.14 -0.25
CA TYR A 253 -2.20 -13.82 -0.65
C TYR A 253 -1.55 -13.15 0.55
N THR A 254 -0.36 -12.60 0.37
CA THR A 254 0.38 -11.94 1.44
C THR A 254 0.20 -10.43 1.34
N VAL A 255 -0.17 -9.81 2.44
CA VAL A 255 -0.27 -8.35 2.57
C VAL A 255 0.85 -7.88 3.48
N VAL A 256 1.60 -6.87 3.03
CA VAL A 256 2.78 -6.36 3.72
C VAL A 256 2.68 -4.85 3.90
N ARG A 257 3.05 -4.36 5.09
CA ARG A 257 3.18 -2.93 5.39
C ARG A 257 4.44 -2.62 6.18
N ARG A 258 4.73 -1.33 6.39
CA ARG A 258 5.71 -0.84 7.36
C ARG A 258 5.02 -0.44 8.64
N ASN A 259 5.46 -0.98 9.78
CA ASN A 259 4.89 -0.65 11.09
C ASN A 259 5.56 0.61 11.65
N TRP A 260 4.98 1.77 11.32
CA TRP A 260 5.42 3.04 11.86
C TRP A 260 4.45 3.54 12.91
N GLY A 261 4.95 4.15 13.98
CA GLY A 261 4.11 4.72 15.01
C GLY A 261 4.77 5.82 15.83
N LEU A 262 4.01 6.88 16.09
CA LEU A 262 4.40 7.98 16.97
C LEU A 262 3.82 7.76 18.37
N PRO A 263 4.53 8.12 19.45
CA PRO A 263 4.01 8.04 20.80
C PRO A 263 2.78 8.93 20.97
N VAL A 264 1.73 8.39 21.55
CA VAL A 264 0.44 9.09 21.71
C VAL A 264 -0.08 9.04 23.14
N THR A 265 -0.94 9.99 23.47
CA THR A 265 -1.78 9.99 24.65
C THR A 265 -3.22 10.28 24.28
N TRP A 266 -4.16 9.70 25.01
CA TRP A 266 -5.59 9.92 24.79
C TRP A 266 -6.09 11.10 25.60
N PHE A 267 -6.75 12.06 24.94
CA PHE A 267 -7.36 13.18 25.61
C PHE A 267 -8.58 13.69 24.84
N HIS A 268 -9.73 13.78 25.49
CA HIS A 268 -11.00 14.28 24.95
C HIS A 268 -11.37 13.72 23.56
N GLY A 269 -11.33 12.40 23.42
CA GLY A 269 -11.77 11.73 22.20
C GLY A 269 -10.72 11.66 21.09
N VAL A 270 -9.50 12.10 21.35
CA VAL A 270 -8.42 12.18 20.34
C VAL A 270 -7.14 11.54 20.86
N TRP A 271 -6.47 10.80 19.99
CA TRP A 271 -5.11 10.31 20.21
C TRP A 271 -4.10 11.38 19.76
N TRP A 272 -3.58 12.13 20.69
CA TRP A 272 -2.61 13.19 20.46
C TRP A 272 -1.19 12.65 20.48
N CYS A 273 -0.35 13.03 19.48
CA CYS A 273 1.08 12.76 19.57
C CYS A 273 1.69 13.49 20.77
N LYS A 274 2.56 12.81 21.51
CA LYS A 274 3.23 13.35 22.69
C LYS A 274 4.24 14.45 22.34
N TYR A 275 4.86 14.35 21.17
CA TYR A 275 5.94 15.23 20.72
C TYR A 275 5.54 16.07 19.52
N ASN A 276 6.15 17.25 19.40
CA ASN A 276 6.02 18.09 18.23
C ASN A 276 6.77 17.45 17.05
N ALA A 277 6.33 17.73 15.82
CA ALA A 277 7.05 17.36 14.62
C ALA A 277 8.44 18.00 14.58
N ARG A 278 9.38 17.30 13.95
CA ARG A 278 10.75 17.77 13.74
C ARG A 278 11.26 17.33 12.37
N GLY A 279 12.33 17.94 11.88
CA GLY A 279 12.91 17.62 10.59
C GLY A 279 11.92 17.77 9.45
N ARG A 280 11.86 16.79 8.57
CA ARG A 280 10.83 16.69 7.54
C ARG A 280 9.57 16.08 8.13
N SER A 281 8.53 16.88 8.25
CA SER A 281 7.33 16.54 9.02
C SER A 281 6.62 15.26 8.57
N ARG A 282 6.75 14.90 7.28
CA ARG A 282 6.13 13.70 6.70
C ARG A 282 6.95 12.41 6.86
N ASN A 283 8.23 12.53 7.22
CA ASN A 283 9.12 11.37 7.33
C ASN A 283 9.07 10.82 8.75
N PHE A 284 8.72 9.57 8.89
CA PHE A 284 8.73 8.90 10.19
C PHE A 284 10.13 8.86 10.82
N GLU A 285 11.18 8.68 10.03
CA GLU A 285 12.55 8.61 10.52
C GLU A 285 13.04 9.92 11.16
N ASP A 286 12.43 11.06 10.77
CA ASP A 286 12.72 12.35 11.37
C ASP A 286 11.95 12.56 12.68
N GLN A 287 10.90 11.79 12.94
CA GLN A 287 10.06 11.92 14.13
C GLN A 287 10.59 11.08 15.30
N ILE A 288 10.00 11.25 16.46
CA ILE A 288 10.20 10.36 17.60
C ILE A 288 9.23 9.20 17.45
N LEU A 289 9.77 8.01 17.27
CA LEU A 289 8.98 6.78 17.17
C LEU A 289 8.68 6.20 18.55
N VAL A 290 7.65 5.36 18.66
CA VAL A 290 7.28 4.74 19.94
C VAL A 290 8.46 4.06 20.64
N PRO A 291 9.28 3.21 19.96
CA PRO A 291 10.44 2.58 20.61
C PRO A 291 11.54 3.56 21.04
N GLN A 292 11.47 4.79 20.54
CA GLN A 292 12.46 5.86 20.80
C GLN A 292 11.94 6.92 21.76
N ASP A 293 10.74 6.74 22.36
CA ASP A 293 10.14 7.69 23.30
C ASP A 293 11.06 7.92 24.50
N PRO A 294 11.72 9.10 24.60
CA PRO A 294 12.72 9.32 25.64
C PRO A 294 12.10 9.48 27.04
N ALA A 295 10.89 10.00 27.14
CA ALA A 295 10.19 10.11 28.41
C ALA A 295 9.78 8.72 28.91
N ALA A 296 9.24 7.87 28.03
CA ALA A 296 8.89 6.50 28.37
C ALA A 296 10.14 5.68 28.76
N ALA A 297 11.25 5.84 28.04
CA ALA A 297 12.52 5.18 28.38
C ALA A 297 13.07 5.61 29.75
N ALA A 298 12.82 6.86 30.15
CA ALA A 298 13.17 7.37 31.46
C ALA A 298 12.13 7.04 32.57
N GLY A 299 11.00 6.40 32.22
CA GLY A 299 9.90 6.14 33.15
C GLY A 299 9.21 7.42 33.65
N GLN A 300 9.17 8.45 32.81
CA GLN A 300 8.66 9.78 33.16
C GLN A 300 7.52 10.21 32.25
N SER A 301 6.72 11.19 32.69
CA SER A 301 5.85 11.94 31.78
C SER A 301 6.69 12.85 30.89
N VAL A 302 6.16 13.25 29.72
CA VAL A 302 6.85 14.21 28.82
C VAL A 302 7.17 15.51 29.57
N GLN A 303 6.26 16.02 30.40
CA GLN A 303 6.51 17.22 31.19
C GLN A 303 7.71 17.06 32.12
N ASN A 304 7.76 15.97 32.89
CA ASN A 304 8.84 15.73 33.83
C ASN A 304 10.18 15.51 33.10
N TYR A 305 10.15 14.77 31.99
CA TYR A 305 11.32 14.56 31.15
C TYR A 305 11.88 15.89 30.62
N LEU A 306 11.04 16.73 30.04
CA LEU A 306 11.46 18.04 29.54
C LEU A 306 12.06 18.95 30.66
N MET A 307 11.63 18.77 31.88
CA MET A 307 12.16 19.55 33.02
C MET A 307 13.46 18.98 33.58
N SER A 308 13.78 17.70 33.38
CA SER A 308 14.91 17.02 33.99
C SER A 308 16.01 16.61 33.00
N CYS A 309 15.69 16.50 31.70
CA CYS A 309 16.67 16.12 30.66
C CYS A 309 17.79 17.17 30.49
N SER A 310 18.85 16.82 29.79
CA SER A 310 19.93 17.78 29.50
C SER A 310 19.44 18.96 28.66
N PRO A 311 20.13 20.11 28.68
CA PRO A 311 19.80 21.23 27.81
C PRO A 311 19.79 20.85 26.30
N GLU A 312 20.69 19.99 25.88
CA GLU A 312 20.79 19.50 24.50
C GLU A 312 19.58 18.66 24.11
N GLU A 313 19.17 17.71 24.97
CA GLU A 313 17.97 16.89 24.76
C GLU A 313 16.70 17.75 24.73
N PHE A 314 16.59 18.70 25.67
CA PHE A 314 15.49 19.67 25.66
C PHE A 314 15.44 20.44 24.35
N ARG A 315 16.58 20.97 23.90
CA ARG A 315 16.67 21.74 22.65
C ARG A 315 16.28 20.90 21.43
N ALA A 316 16.69 19.64 21.37
CA ALA A 316 16.36 18.72 20.29
C ALA A 316 14.86 18.46 20.17
N LEU A 317 14.14 18.46 21.29
CA LEU A 317 12.68 18.26 21.34
C LEU A 317 11.88 19.54 21.15
N TRP A 318 12.39 20.65 21.69
CA TRP A 318 11.68 21.90 21.82
C TRP A 318 11.71 22.77 20.57
N GLY A 319 12.80 22.77 19.83
CA GLY A 319 13.23 23.84 18.95
C GLY A 319 12.73 23.80 17.49
N TRP A 320 11.62 23.14 17.14
CA TRP A 320 11.18 23.03 15.76
C TRP A 320 9.88 23.79 15.48
N ALA A 321 9.87 24.51 14.33
CA ALA A 321 8.69 25.18 13.80
C ALA A 321 8.65 25.05 12.26
N TYR A 322 7.49 25.35 11.68
CA TYR A 322 7.24 25.17 10.24
C TYR A 322 6.62 26.43 9.65
N GLN A 323 6.89 26.68 8.38
CA GLN A 323 6.36 27.81 7.64
C GLN A 323 5.84 27.37 6.26
N GLY A 324 4.61 27.76 5.94
CA GLY A 324 4.01 27.42 4.65
C GLY A 324 3.74 25.91 4.50
N ASP A 325 3.95 25.40 3.30
CA ASP A 325 3.67 24.01 2.88
C ASP A 325 4.93 23.16 2.68
N SER A 326 6.09 23.69 3.01
CA SER A 326 7.38 23.01 2.72
C SER A 326 7.54 21.68 3.45
N GLY A 327 6.90 21.52 4.62
CA GLY A 327 7.09 20.36 5.48
C GLY A 327 8.51 20.22 6.06
N VAL A 328 9.36 21.21 5.86
CA VAL A 328 10.73 21.25 6.41
C VAL A 328 10.76 22.10 7.65
N GLY A 329 11.12 21.48 8.78
CA GLY A 329 11.21 22.16 10.07
C GLY A 329 12.42 23.09 10.14
N MET A 330 12.23 24.16 10.87
CA MET A 330 13.24 25.18 11.19
C MET A 330 13.60 25.08 12.67
N GLN A 331 14.88 25.17 12.98
CA GLN A 331 15.36 25.21 14.35
C GLN A 331 15.59 26.65 14.81
N VAL A 332 15.56 26.84 16.13
CA VAL A 332 15.97 28.12 16.73
C VAL A 332 17.47 28.27 16.65
N VAL A 333 17.91 29.39 16.11
CA VAL A 333 19.31 29.78 16.00
C VAL A 333 19.53 31.17 16.62
N ASP A 334 20.78 31.45 16.95
CA ASP A 334 21.24 32.78 17.32
C ASP A 334 21.58 33.57 16.05
N LEU A 335 20.74 34.53 15.71
CA LEU A 335 21.00 35.46 14.63
C LEU A 335 21.45 36.80 15.20
N GLU A 336 22.76 37.00 15.33
CA GLU A 336 23.35 38.23 15.84
C GLU A 336 22.78 38.67 17.23
N GLY A 337 22.64 37.74 18.14
CA GLY A 337 22.06 37.98 19.47
C GLY A 337 20.54 37.95 19.57
N VAL A 338 19.84 37.53 18.50
CA VAL A 338 18.39 37.42 18.45
C VAL A 338 17.96 35.99 18.17
N PRO A 339 17.18 35.33 19.05
CA PRO A 339 16.61 34.02 18.75
C PRO A 339 15.73 34.09 17.51
N SER A 340 16.04 33.30 16.52
CA SER A 340 15.36 33.31 15.22
C SER A 340 15.17 31.90 14.69
N MET A 341 14.17 31.72 13.83
CA MET A 341 14.00 30.44 13.10
C MET A 341 14.96 30.40 11.92
N GLU A 342 15.76 29.35 11.86
CA GLU A 342 16.72 29.13 10.78
C GLU A 342 16.03 29.08 9.41
N GLY A 343 16.43 29.95 8.49
CA GLY A 343 15.82 30.00 7.16
C GLY A 343 14.45 30.67 7.11
N PHE A 344 14.02 31.37 8.16
CA PHE A 344 12.77 32.15 8.13
C PHE A 344 12.80 33.18 6.99
N THR A 345 11.71 33.25 6.23
CA THR A 345 11.56 34.23 5.14
C THR A 345 10.27 34.96 5.26
N THR A 346 10.30 36.27 4.90
CA THR A 346 9.11 37.08 4.66
C THR A 346 8.73 36.96 3.18
N GLY A 347 7.49 36.82 2.88
CA GLY A 347 7.00 36.70 1.52
C GLY A 347 5.69 35.90 1.51
N SER A 348 4.98 35.93 0.41
CA SER A 348 3.74 35.18 0.34
C SER A 348 4.01 33.68 0.49
N LYS A 349 3.37 33.06 1.47
CA LYS A 349 3.42 31.63 1.74
C LYS A 349 2.01 31.04 1.63
N THR A 350 1.94 29.76 1.35
CA THR A 350 0.70 29.01 1.56
C THR A 350 0.37 29.03 3.06
N HIS A 351 -0.87 29.33 3.40
CA HIS A 351 -1.29 29.40 4.80
C HIS A 351 -1.35 27.99 5.37
N ILE A 352 -0.47 27.64 6.29
CA ILE A 352 -0.31 26.29 6.83
C ILE A 352 -1.62 25.70 7.37
N ASN A 353 -2.44 26.50 8.05
CA ASN A 353 -3.72 26.03 8.61
C ASN A 353 -4.80 25.75 7.55
N LYS A 354 -4.62 26.23 6.31
CA LYS A 354 -5.55 25.97 5.19
C LYS A 354 -5.16 24.77 4.34
N LEU A 355 -4.04 24.15 4.62
CA LEU A 355 -3.64 22.89 3.97
C LEU A 355 -4.61 21.77 4.34
N PRO A 356 -4.72 20.72 3.51
CA PRO A 356 -5.34 19.46 3.93
C PRO A 356 -4.77 18.97 5.26
N ALA A 357 -5.58 18.32 6.08
CA ALA A 357 -5.17 17.92 7.43
C ALA A 357 -3.94 17.02 7.44
N ASP A 358 -3.80 16.17 6.43
CA ASP A 358 -2.70 15.21 6.24
C ASP A 358 -1.47 15.77 5.49
N ALA A 359 -1.57 17.01 4.96
CA ALA A 359 -0.55 17.55 4.05
C ALA A 359 0.87 17.61 4.66
N LEU A 360 0.98 17.81 5.95
CA LEU A 360 2.26 17.90 6.69
C LEU A 360 2.55 16.68 7.56
N ALA A 361 1.65 15.70 7.58
CA ALA A 361 1.75 14.56 8.49
C ALA A 361 2.30 13.31 7.79
N PRO A 362 2.95 12.41 8.54
CA PRO A 362 3.24 11.07 8.04
C PRO A 362 1.95 10.25 7.92
N ASP A 363 2.01 9.15 7.17
CA ASP A 363 0.87 8.27 6.92
C ASP A 363 0.14 7.87 8.22
N GLY A 364 -1.19 7.98 8.21
CA GLY A 364 -2.04 7.64 9.36
C GLY A 364 -2.10 8.71 10.46
N TYR A 365 -1.51 9.88 10.23
CA TYR A 365 -1.57 11.04 11.13
C TYR A 365 -2.05 12.28 10.39
N GLU A 366 -2.50 13.28 11.14
CA GLU A 366 -2.98 14.53 10.57
C GLU A 366 -2.86 15.68 11.57
N LEU A 367 -3.01 16.90 11.08
CA LEU A 367 -3.15 18.09 11.93
C LEU A 367 -4.49 18.02 12.67
N PRO A 368 -4.51 18.37 13.95
CA PRO A 368 -5.77 18.51 14.69
C PRO A 368 -6.63 19.63 14.11
N SER A 369 -7.95 19.47 14.16
CA SER A 369 -8.88 20.53 13.78
C SER A 369 -9.00 21.61 14.88
N MET A 370 -9.56 22.76 14.52
CA MET A 370 -9.91 23.80 15.50
C MET A 370 -10.88 23.29 16.56
N GLU A 371 -11.82 22.43 16.16
CA GLU A 371 -12.80 21.88 17.09
C GLU A 371 -12.15 20.95 18.13
N GLU A 372 -11.19 20.11 17.70
CA GLU A 372 -10.44 19.24 18.62
C GLU A 372 -9.59 20.03 19.59
N PHE A 373 -8.91 21.10 19.14
CA PHE A 373 -8.23 22.02 20.04
C PHE A 373 -9.19 22.72 21.00
N ASN A 374 -10.34 23.17 20.49
CA ASN A 374 -11.36 23.81 21.32
C ASN A 374 -11.87 22.87 22.43
N ARG A 375 -12.01 21.57 22.12
CA ARG A 375 -12.42 20.58 23.13
C ARG A 375 -11.39 20.41 24.24
N VAL A 376 -10.09 20.42 23.92
CA VAL A 376 -9.03 20.35 24.94
C VAL A 376 -9.17 21.50 25.94
N PHE A 377 -9.56 22.68 25.46
CA PHE A 377 -9.64 23.90 26.28
C PHE A 377 -11.07 24.32 26.61
N ASP A 378 -12.07 23.54 26.20
CA ASP A 378 -13.50 23.91 26.31
C ASP A 378 -13.76 25.33 25.79
N ALA A 379 -13.20 25.66 24.66
CA ALA A 379 -13.26 27.01 24.10
C ALA A 379 -13.89 26.97 22.69
N THR A 380 -14.91 27.79 22.46
CA THR A 380 -15.61 27.91 21.17
C THR A 380 -15.30 29.20 20.42
N ASP A 381 -14.76 30.18 21.12
CA ASP A 381 -14.49 31.52 20.62
C ASP A 381 -13.14 32.05 21.08
N TYR A 382 -12.84 33.28 20.71
CA TYR A 382 -11.67 34.00 21.20
C TYR A 382 -11.69 34.09 22.71
N VAL A 383 -10.73 33.45 23.38
CA VAL A 383 -10.68 33.35 24.84
C VAL A 383 -9.35 33.87 25.36
N TRP A 384 -9.41 34.80 26.28
CA TRP A 384 -8.30 35.20 27.12
C TRP A 384 -8.47 34.56 28.48
N VAL A 385 -7.53 33.72 28.88
CA VAL A 385 -7.54 33.10 30.20
C VAL A 385 -6.24 33.38 30.91
N MET A 386 -6.33 33.91 32.10
CA MET A 386 -5.19 34.15 32.97
C MET A 386 -5.35 33.33 34.24
N TRP A 387 -4.39 32.46 34.55
CA TRP A 387 -4.45 31.60 35.72
C TRP A 387 -3.86 32.23 36.98
N SER A 388 -2.93 33.16 36.88
CA SER A 388 -2.45 33.93 38.01
C SER A 388 -2.65 35.40 37.73
N GLY A 389 -3.29 36.10 38.65
CA GLY A 389 -3.69 37.48 38.48
C GLY A 389 -5.20 37.68 38.55
N SER A 390 -5.67 38.90 38.41
CA SER A 390 -7.05 39.31 38.74
C SER A 390 -8.05 39.18 37.58
N HIS A 391 -7.63 38.86 36.37
CA HIS A 391 -8.50 38.78 35.21
C HIS A 391 -8.75 37.36 34.74
N LYS A 392 -9.99 36.92 34.92
CA LYS A 392 -10.55 35.76 34.20
C LYS A 392 -11.68 36.29 33.35
N LEU A 393 -11.47 36.44 32.07
CA LEU A 393 -12.54 36.79 31.14
C LEU A 393 -13.46 35.63 30.87
N ARG A 394 -12.92 34.41 30.85
CA ARG A 394 -13.64 33.14 30.69
C ARG A 394 -12.84 32.02 31.32
N ASN A 395 -13.52 31.06 31.93
CA ASN A 395 -12.91 29.82 32.36
C ASN A 395 -13.06 28.78 31.22
N PRO A 396 -12.01 28.39 30.52
CA PRO A 396 -12.10 27.42 29.44
C PRO A 396 -12.42 25.99 29.91
N TRP A 397 -12.43 25.78 31.23
CA TRP A 397 -12.67 24.51 31.88
C TRP A 397 -14.05 24.35 32.49
N GLU A 398 -14.97 25.31 32.30
CA GLU A 398 -16.32 25.23 32.90
C GLU A 398 -17.06 23.95 32.45
N GLY A 399 -16.90 23.52 31.20
CA GLY A 399 -17.45 22.27 30.71
C GLY A 399 -16.60 21.01 31.03
N HIS A 400 -15.37 21.22 31.51
CA HIS A 400 -14.39 20.19 31.84
C HIS A 400 -13.72 20.46 33.17
N ALA A 401 -14.53 20.55 34.23
CA ALA A 401 -14.06 20.87 35.58
C ALA A 401 -13.04 19.86 36.15
N ASP A 402 -12.97 18.70 35.54
CA ASP A 402 -12.00 17.61 35.79
C ASP A 402 -10.60 17.94 35.29
N VAL A 403 -10.44 18.79 34.26
CA VAL A 403 -9.14 19.08 33.67
C VAL A 403 -8.22 19.79 34.66
N ARG A 404 -7.02 19.27 34.80
CA ARG A 404 -5.96 19.79 35.64
C ARG A 404 -4.82 20.31 34.78
N ARG A 405 -4.31 21.48 35.14
CA ARG A 405 -3.17 22.10 34.48
C ARG A 405 -1.95 22.09 35.40
N THR A 406 -0.81 21.72 34.84
CA THR A 406 0.50 21.91 35.47
C THR A 406 1.38 22.75 34.56
N GLN A 407 1.90 23.86 35.08
CA GLN A 407 2.74 24.80 34.33
C GLN A 407 4.11 24.89 34.99
N THR A 408 5.13 24.71 34.15
CA THR A 408 6.56 24.77 34.54
C THR A 408 7.33 25.62 33.56
N ARG A 409 8.55 26.00 33.95
CA ARG A 409 9.44 26.85 33.17
C ARG A 409 10.84 26.23 33.12
N ARG A 410 11.37 26.09 31.91
CA ARG A 410 12.75 25.64 31.67
C ARG A 410 13.65 26.86 31.50
N ASN A 411 14.81 26.85 32.13
CA ASN A 411 15.82 27.90 32.06
C ASN A 411 17.16 27.34 31.62
N GLY A 412 18.07 28.23 31.21
CA GLY A 412 19.45 27.88 30.89
C GLY A 412 19.63 27.09 29.58
N ILE A 413 18.79 27.36 28.60
CA ILE A 413 18.89 26.69 27.30
C ILE A 413 19.76 27.51 26.37
N ALA A 414 20.97 27.03 26.11
CA ALA A 414 21.93 27.69 25.23
C ALA A 414 21.56 27.53 23.75
N VAL A 415 21.55 28.64 23.01
CA VAL A 415 21.42 28.69 21.55
C VAL A 415 22.46 29.67 21.02
N GLY A 416 23.55 29.18 20.47
CA GLY A 416 24.69 30.03 20.09
C GLY A 416 25.25 30.77 21.29
N SER A 417 25.29 32.12 21.24
CA SER A 417 25.70 32.98 22.32
C SER A 417 24.57 33.32 23.31
N LEU A 418 23.35 32.90 23.03
CA LEU A 418 22.16 33.21 23.82
C LEU A 418 21.92 32.18 24.91
N GLU A 419 21.39 32.61 26.02
CA GLU A 419 20.77 31.78 27.07
C GLU A 419 19.30 32.08 27.14
N LEU A 420 18.47 31.09 26.79
CA LEU A 420 17.02 31.23 26.84
C LEU A 420 16.49 30.73 28.15
N ASN A 421 15.62 31.53 28.73
CA ASN A 421 15.02 31.31 30.05
C ASN A 421 13.50 31.48 30.01
N ASP A 422 12.82 30.97 31.03
CA ASP A 422 11.36 31.05 31.18
C ASP A 422 10.59 30.36 30.04
N LEU A 423 11.19 29.29 29.48
CA LEU A 423 10.57 28.51 28.40
C LEU A 423 9.40 27.71 28.96
N LEU A 424 8.22 27.95 28.42
CA LEU A 424 6.96 27.37 28.91
C LEU A 424 6.84 25.88 28.57
N VAL A 425 6.55 25.10 29.61
CA VAL A 425 6.11 23.69 29.47
C VAL A 425 4.83 23.53 30.26
N VAL A 426 3.72 23.26 29.62
CA VAL A 426 2.39 23.15 30.26
C VAL A 426 1.74 21.81 29.91
N ALA A 427 1.21 21.13 30.91
CA ALA A 427 0.54 19.85 30.76
C ALA A 427 -0.91 19.94 31.25
N PHE A 428 -1.79 19.26 30.51
CA PHE A 428 -3.20 19.12 30.87
C PHE A 428 -3.50 17.63 31.09
N SER A 429 -4.14 17.33 32.21
CA SER A 429 -4.59 15.98 32.55
C SER A 429 -6.04 16.00 33.00
N SER A 430 -6.69 14.87 32.96
CA SER A 430 -8.04 14.68 33.43
C SER A 430 -8.16 13.41 34.25
N PRO A 431 -8.83 13.42 35.41
CA PRO A 431 -9.17 12.20 36.14
C PRO A 431 -10.14 11.29 35.37
N ASP A 432 -10.82 11.76 34.33
CA ASP A 432 -11.66 10.95 33.47
C ASP A 432 -10.82 10.03 32.55
N PHE A 433 -9.53 10.35 32.37
CA PHE A 433 -8.58 9.58 31.58
C PHE A 433 -7.36 9.16 32.39
N PRO A 434 -7.52 8.51 33.56
CA PRO A 434 -6.43 8.28 34.53
C PRO A 434 -5.35 7.32 34.03
N GLY A 435 -5.64 6.53 32.99
CA GLY A 435 -4.70 5.59 32.40
C GLY A 435 -3.77 6.22 31.35
N TYR A 436 -3.95 7.49 31.07
CA TYR A 436 -3.20 8.18 30.02
C TYR A 436 -2.33 9.31 30.58
N GLU A 437 -1.20 9.51 29.94
CA GLU A 437 -0.28 10.58 30.27
C GLU A 437 -0.91 11.94 29.95
N ALA A 438 -0.55 12.96 30.74
CA ALA A 438 -0.97 14.34 30.49
C ALA A 438 -0.52 14.84 29.12
N LEU A 439 -1.40 15.53 28.41
CA LEU A 439 -1.10 16.18 27.14
C LEU A 439 -0.22 17.41 27.40
N THR A 440 1.05 17.35 26.99
CA THR A 440 2.06 18.36 27.28
C THR A 440 2.31 19.24 26.07
N TRP A 441 2.17 20.56 26.25
CA TRP A 441 2.41 21.59 25.26
C TRP A 441 3.71 22.34 25.57
N TYR A 442 4.54 22.51 24.55
CA TYR A 442 5.82 23.19 24.59
C TYR A 442 6.23 23.57 23.17
N GLY A 443 7.25 24.41 23.01
CA GLY A 443 7.78 24.70 21.68
C GLY A 443 8.54 26.02 21.63
N PRO A 444 9.12 26.34 20.47
CA PRO A 444 10.09 27.44 20.34
C PRO A 444 9.46 28.82 20.20
N GLY A 445 8.16 28.95 20.33
CA GLY A 445 7.49 30.20 20.07
C GLY A 445 7.06 30.37 18.61
N ALA A 446 6.88 31.60 18.18
CA ALA A 446 6.50 31.95 16.82
C ALA A 446 7.33 33.13 16.28
N GLN A 447 7.59 33.09 14.99
CA GLN A 447 8.23 34.19 14.26
C GLN A 447 7.34 34.58 13.08
N TRP A 448 7.10 35.88 12.88
CA TRP A 448 6.30 36.43 11.78
C TRP A 448 6.96 37.55 11.00
N ASN A 449 8.12 38.03 11.45
CA ASN A 449 8.92 39.03 10.76
C ASN A 449 10.42 38.85 11.05
N GLN A 450 11.25 39.69 10.49
CA GLN A 450 12.71 39.62 10.62
C GLN A 450 13.24 40.05 12.00
N ALA A 451 12.38 40.51 12.92
CA ALA A 451 12.80 40.90 14.27
C ALA A 451 13.07 39.68 15.19
N GLY A 452 12.94 38.47 14.65
CA GLY A 452 13.14 37.25 15.42
C GLY A 452 11.88 36.67 16.04
N ILE A 453 12.06 35.72 16.95
CA ILE A 453 10.95 35.04 17.64
C ILE A 453 10.28 36.05 18.60
N VAL A 454 8.95 36.03 18.60
CA VAL A 454 8.16 36.92 19.46
C VAL A 454 8.42 36.62 20.92
N HIS A 455 8.55 37.68 21.72
CA HIS A 455 9.03 37.59 23.11
C HIS A 455 10.34 36.80 23.20
N SER A 456 11.32 37.26 22.44
CA SER A 456 12.58 36.57 22.13
C SER A 456 13.32 36.02 23.36
N ASN A 457 13.25 36.65 24.50
CA ASN A 457 13.91 36.16 25.71
C ASN A 457 13.27 34.89 26.28
N HIS A 458 12.03 34.62 25.95
CA HIS A 458 11.24 33.53 26.55
C HIS A 458 10.74 32.51 25.52
N CYS A 459 10.70 32.87 24.27
CA CYS A 459 10.15 32.00 23.18
C CYS A 459 8.82 31.33 23.57
N ASN A 460 7.96 32.01 24.30
CA ASN A 460 6.79 31.43 24.97
C ASN A 460 5.46 31.79 24.33
N ASN A 461 5.49 32.36 23.13
CA ASN A 461 4.29 32.60 22.33
C ASN A 461 4.11 31.48 21.32
N MET A 462 3.64 30.36 21.81
CA MET A 462 3.53 29.13 21.01
C MET A 462 2.30 29.16 20.11
N LEU A 463 2.50 29.26 18.80
CA LEU A 463 1.46 29.17 17.80
C LEU A 463 1.45 27.77 17.19
N PHE A 464 0.35 27.06 17.36
CA PHE A 464 0.18 25.71 16.81
C PHE A 464 -0.52 25.72 15.46
N ALA A 465 -0.05 24.86 14.57
CA ALA A 465 -0.75 24.54 13.34
C ALA A 465 -2.00 23.70 13.65
N VAL A 466 -3.12 24.11 13.06
CA VAL A 466 -4.39 23.39 13.13
C VAL A 466 -5.02 23.38 11.75
N HIS A 467 -5.70 22.33 11.39
CA HIS A 467 -6.50 22.34 10.16
C HIS A 467 -7.72 23.26 10.36
N SER A 468 -7.71 24.38 9.66
CA SER A 468 -8.76 25.40 9.76
C SER A 468 -8.95 26.09 8.40
N PRO A 469 -10.02 25.83 7.66
CA PRO A 469 -10.30 26.52 6.40
C PRO A 469 -10.36 28.04 6.52
N ALA A 470 -10.74 28.57 7.68
CA ALA A 470 -10.72 29.99 8.00
C ALA A 470 -9.31 30.55 8.26
N GLY A 471 -8.31 29.68 8.48
CA GLY A 471 -6.94 30.07 8.78
C GLY A 471 -6.68 30.47 10.24
N SER A 472 -7.67 30.32 11.12
CA SER A 472 -7.48 30.55 12.55
C SER A 472 -6.56 29.52 13.17
N GLY A 473 -5.90 29.86 14.26
CA GLY A 473 -4.99 28.98 14.99
C GLY A 473 -5.08 29.18 16.50
N TRP A 474 -4.42 28.33 17.26
CA TRP A 474 -4.32 28.45 18.71
C TRP A 474 -2.96 28.94 19.13
N TYR A 475 -2.98 29.91 20.03
CA TYR A 475 -1.82 30.37 20.78
C TYR A 475 -1.89 29.84 22.20
N ILE A 476 -0.78 29.32 22.68
CA ILE A 476 -0.52 29.12 24.10
C ILE A 476 0.63 30.07 24.44
N THR A 477 0.36 31.06 25.22
CA THR A 477 1.35 32.09 25.55
C THR A 477 1.35 32.36 27.04
N GLY A 478 2.45 32.85 27.54
CA GLY A 478 2.52 33.17 28.96
C GLY A 478 3.79 33.91 29.34
N GLY A 479 3.66 34.86 30.22
CA GLY A 479 4.79 35.41 30.95
C GLY A 479 5.14 34.54 32.15
N MET A 480 6.04 35.03 33.00
CA MET A 480 6.59 34.27 34.12
C MET A 480 5.54 33.75 35.11
N ALA A 481 4.42 34.47 35.30
CA ALA A 481 3.38 34.12 36.25
C ALA A 481 2.04 33.72 35.60
N ASN A 482 1.84 33.99 34.32
CA ASN A 482 0.53 33.92 33.69
C ASN A 482 0.57 32.96 32.49
N LEU A 483 -0.56 32.31 32.23
CA LEU A 483 -0.80 31.54 31.03
C LEU A 483 -2.05 32.08 30.33
N TYR A 484 -1.91 32.28 29.02
CA TYR A 484 -3.01 32.73 28.18
C TYR A 484 -3.28 31.69 27.12
N LEU A 485 -4.52 31.39 26.88
CA LEU A 485 -4.98 30.64 25.73
C LEU A 485 -5.74 31.60 24.83
N THR A 486 -5.38 31.62 23.57
CA THR A 486 -5.96 32.56 22.61
C THR A 486 -6.23 31.87 21.30
N GLN A 487 -7.48 31.90 20.87
CA GLN A 487 -7.84 31.59 19.50
C GLN A 487 -7.72 32.86 18.67
N ASN A 488 -6.90 32.85 17.64
CA ASN A 488 -6.68 34.01 16.78
C ASN A 488 -6.33 33.64 15.36
N GLY A 489 -6.60 34.57 14.43
CA GLY A 489 -6.06 34.53 13.08
C GLY A 489 -4.54 34.72 13.09
N ALA A 490 -3.84 33.99 12.27
CA ALA A 490 -2.40 34.10 12.09
C ALA A 490 -2.07 34.40 10.63
N GLY A 491 -0.97 35.11 10.41
CA GLY A 491 -0.53 35.47 9.07
C GLY A 491 -0.02 34.25 8.27
N ASN A 492 0.04 34.41 6.94
CA ASN A 492 0.55 33.35 6.06
C ASN A 492 2.03 33.04 6.29
N ASN A 493 2.78 34.03 6.79
CA ASN A 493 4.23 33.94 7.01
C ASN A 493 4.61 33.47 8.42
N ASP A 494 3.63 33.36 9.32
CA ASP A 494 3.93 33.00 10.69
C ASP A 494 4.41 31.56 10.77
N THR A 495 5.45 31.35 11.56
CA THR A 495 5.90 29.99 11.86
C THR A 495 4.97 29.34 12.86
N ARG A 496 4.78 28.04 12.76
CA ARG A 496 3.92 27.27 13.65
C ARG A 496 4.59 26.00 14.12
N ILE A 497 4.29 25.65 15.35
CA ILE A 497 4.61 24.34 15.90
C ILE A 497 3.60 23.34 15.32
N VAL A 498 4.07 22.22 14.82
CA VAL A 498 3.22 21.14 14.30
C VAL A 498 3.14 20.04 15.34
N ARG A 499 1.95 19.75 15.81
CA ARG A 499 1.63 18.63 16.67
C ARG A 499 0.58 17.78 15.97
N PHE A 500 0.91 16.54 15.68
CA PHE A 500 -0.02 15.62 15.03
C PHE A 500 -0.98 14.97 16.01
N LYS A 501 -2.05 14.46 15.49
CA LYS A 501 -2.91 13.45 16.09
C LYS A 501 -2.98 12.23 15.20
N LYS A 502 -3.35 11.09 15.74
CA LYS A 502 -3.72 9.92 14.93
C LYS A 502 -4.97 10.24 14.11
N SER A 503 -4.93 9.99 12.81
CA SER A 503 -6.14 10.02 11.99
C SER A 503 -7.19 9.06 12.54
N PRO A 504 -8.48 9.28 12.29
CA PRO A 504 -9.51 8.35 12.72
C PRO A 504 -9.17 6.92 12.26
N VAL A 505 -9.20 5.99 13.18
CA VAL A 505 -8.87 4.59 12.93
C VAL A 505 -10.02 3.69 13.35
N GLU A 506 -10.41 2.79 12.47
CA GLU A 506 -11.55 1.90 12.68
C GLU A 506 -11.19 0.70 13.55
N TYR A 507 -9.97 0.17 13.37
CA TYR A 507 -9.52 -1.04 14.05
C TYR A 507 -8.31 -0.76 14.95
N ILE A 508 -8.52 -0.86 16.26
CA ILE A 508 -7.47 -0.82 17.29
C ILE A 508 -7.31 -2.25 17.83
N TYR A 509 -6.12 -2.83 17.71
CA TYR A 509 -5.81 -4.19 18.16
C TYR A 509 -4.94 -4.24 19.41
#